data_9e0900dbdd1103aab4a7942d94dd7a56
#
_entry.id   9e0900dbdd1103aab4a7942d94dd7a56
#
_cell.length_a   1.000
_cell.length_b   1.000
_cell.length_c   1.000
_cell.angle_alpha   90.00
_cell.angle_beta   90.00
_cell.angle_gamma   90.00
#
_symmetry.space_group_name_H-M   'P 1'
#
loop_
_entity.id
_entity.type
_entity.pdbx_description
1 polymer ?
#
loop_
_entity_poly.entity_id
_entity_poly.type
_entity_poly.pdbx_seq_one_letter_code
_entity_poly.pdbx_strand_id
1 'polypeptide(L)'
;MKGCCPYLTMATHYSHFMEGAYNIRVIRYENGTFEIRQYSNPVNAIYEGETSVAPIYHTGMKRKVNLEYNPFTDEMEKLRTVEDAERSAKNSLNRTKQNIYKFSRQADWEYFITLTFDGSKVNRYDFDECMGKANNWFNNQKKRKAPDLKYLFVPEQHKDGAWHIHGVIADVGEMSFADSGRVAIGQKAYRRSDVNSEFATIYNLSGWRFGFSTATKVRDKYKVASYITKYITKDLCESTFGKKRYYRSRNIPEPIEKGFIVEPQDFDSFMTEMVDSFGCGMVYQKEVNGLYQSVTYRFYQEEREEKENE
;
A
#
# COMPACT_ATOMS: atom_id res chain seq x y z
N MET A 1 -27.51 -8.81 -8.45
CA MET A 1 -27.80 -9.26 -7.08
C MET A 1 -26.50 -9.06 -6.31
N LYS A 2 -26.46 -8.14 -5.34
CA LYS A 2 -25.30 -7.95 -4.46
C LYS A 2 -25.24 -9.19 -3.57
N GLY A 3 -24.28 -10.07 -3.83
CA GLY A 3 -24.07 -11.29 -3.04
C GLY A 3 -23.91 -10.94 -1.57
N CYS A 4 -24.65 -11.60 -0.73
CA CYS A 4 -24.54 -11.52 0.73
C CYS A 4 -23.08 -11.81 1.10
N CYS A 5 -22.42 -10.87 1.73
CA CYS A 5 -21.00 -11.00 2.09
C CYS A 5 -20.86 -12.20 3.04
N PRO A 6 -20.12 -13.29 2.68
CA PRO A 6 -20.02 -14.49 3.51
C PRO A 6 -19.49 -14.22 4.94
N TYR A 7 -18.83 -13.08 5.12
CA TYR A 7 -18.43 -12.60 6.46
C TYR A 7 -19.59 -12.42 7.47
N LEU A 8 -20.81 -12.12 7.00
CA LEU A 8 -21.94 -11.89 7.89
C LEU A 8 -22.51 -13.21 8.46
N THR A 9 -22.40 -14.32 7.71
CA THR A 9 -22.87 -15.64 8.13
C THR A 9 -21.89 -16.36 9.04
N MET A 10 -20.58 -16.17 8.87
CA MET A 10 -19.56 -16.76 9.75
C MET A 10 -19.53 -16.17 11.16
N ALA A 11 -19.92 -14.91 11.30
CA ALA A 11 -19.97 -14.24 12.60
C ALA A 11 -20.84 -14.95 13.65
N THR A 12 -21.71 -15.86 13.24
CA THR A 12 -22.64 -16.55 14.15
C THR A 12 -22.03 -17.79 14.82
N HIS A 13 -20.98 -18.41 14.27
CA HIS A 13 -20.36 -19.61 14.85
C HIS A 13 -19.11 -19.32 15.69
N TYR A 14 -18.33 -18.29 15.33
CA TYR A 14 -17.07 -17.95 16.01
C TYR A 14 -17.11 -16.60 16.76
N SER A 15 -18.28 -15.99 16.87
CA SER A 15 -18.43 -14.69 17.50
C SER A 15 -18.56 -14.77 19.01
N HIS A 16 -17.50 -15.12 19.72
CA HIS A 16 -17.29 -14.47 21.02
C HIS A 16 -16.50 -13.18 20.75
N PHE A 17 -17.18 -12.18 20.20
CA PHE A 17 -16.70 -10.81 20.20
C PHE A 17 -16.58 -10.38 21.66
N MET A 18 -15.43 -10.56 22.27
CA MET A 18 -15.04 -9.71 23.38
C MET A 18 -14.79 -8.34 22.76
N GLU A 19 -15.62 -7.35 23.11
CA GLU A 19 -15.43 -5.98 22.68
C GLU A 19 -13.94 -5.62 22.82
N GLY A 20 -13.28 -5.42 21.69
CA GLY A 20 -11.94 -4.85 21.62
C GLY A 20 -10.75 -5.77 21.51
N ALA A 21 -10.86 -7.11 21.52
CA ALA A 21 -9.71 -8.01 21.35
C ALA A 21 -9.90 -9.00 20.20
N TYR A 22 -8.79 -9.40 19.54
CA TYR A 22 -8.77 -10.45 18.51
C TYR A 22 -7.39 -11.15 18.47
N ASN A 23 -7.36 -12.42 18.11
CA ASN A 23 -6.12 -13.16 17.82
C ASN A 23 -5.99 -13.54 16.35
N ILE A 24 -7.04 -13.34 15.56
CA ILE A 24 -7.02 -13.46 14.11
C ILE A 24 -7.57 -12.19 13.48
N ARG A 25 -6.89 -11.68 12.48
CA ARG A 25 -7.35 -10.56 11.66
C ARG A 25 -7.41 -11.00 10.20
N VAL A 26 -8.58 -10.86 9.61
CA VAL A 26 -8.82 -11.13 8.19
C VAL A 26 -8.96 -9.81 7.46
N ILE A 27 -8.22 -9.65 6.37
CA ILE A 27 -8.20 -8.44 5.55
C ILE A 27 -8.53 -8.86 4.11
N ARG A 28 -9.64 -8.37 3.58
CA ARG A 28 -10.05 -8.61 2.20
C ARG A 28 -9.80 -7.38 1.36
N TYR A 29 -9.23 -7.59 0.17
CA TYR A 29 -8.91 -6.55 -0.80
C TYR A 29 -9.80 -6.63 -2.03
N GLU A 30 -10.02 -5.50 -2.70
CA GLU A 30 -10.87 -5.39 -3.91
C GLU A 30 -10.32 -6.20 -5.11
N ASN A 31 -9.02 -6.44 -5.17
CA ASN A 31 -8.40 -7.24 -6.23
C ASN A 31 -8.61 -8.77 -6.10
N GLY A 32 -9.49 -9.22 -5.18
CA GLY A 32 -9.79 -10.63 -4.93
C GLY A 32 -8.77 -11.35 -4.06
N THR A 33 -7.79 -10.64 -3.48
CA THR A 33 -6.87 -11.24 -2.52
C THR A 33 -7.35 -11.04 -1.09
N PHE A 34 -6.93 -11.93 -0.17
CA PHE A 34 -7.11 -11.71 1.25
C PHE A 34 -5.90 -12.15 2.06
N GLU A 35 -5.79 -11.63 3.25
CA GLU A 35 -4.70 -11.89 4.17
C GLU A 35 -5.27 -12.27 5.53
N ILE A 36 -4.74 -13.33 6.12
CA ILE A 36 -5.04 -13.73 7.49
C ILE A 36 -3.80 -13.52 8.34
N ARG A 37 -3.94 -12.75 9.41
CA ARG A 37 -2.91 -12.55 10.43
C ARG A 37 -3.34 -13.25 11.70
N GLN A 38 -2.57 -14.24 12.10
CA GLN A 38 -2.73 -14.95 13.36
C GLN A 38 -1.70 -14.42 14.36
N TYR A 39 -2.15 -13.99 15.50
CA TYR A 39 -1.35 -13.45 16.58
C TYR A 39 -1.20 -14.50 17.68
N SER A 40 0.02 -14.70 18.22
CA SER A 40 0.26 -15.64 19.32
C SER A 40 -0.43 -15.21 20.63
N ASN A 41 -0.70 -13.91 20.78
CA ASN A 41 -1.46 -13.36 21.89
C ASN A 41 -2.56 -12.43 21.35
N PRO A 42 -3.75 -12.36 21.96
CA PRO A 42 -4.77 -11.43 21.55
C PRO A 42 -4.29 -9.98 21.53
N VAL A 43 -4.72 -9.22 20.54
CA VAL A 43 -4.46 -7.79 20.40
C VAL A 43 -5.76 -7.01 20.50
N ASN A 44 -5.71 -5.81 21.06
CA ASN A 44 -6.90 -4.96 21.18
C ASN A 44 -7.21 -4.31 19.83
N ALA A 45 -8.48 -4.28 19.44
CA ALA A 45 -8.96 -3.47 18.33
C ALA A 45 -8.83 -1.99 18.71
N ILE A 46 -8.24 -1.20 17.79
CA ILE A 46 -8.23 0.25 17.90
C ILE A 46 -9.47 0.73 17.15
N TYR A 47 -10.48 1.23 17.86
CA TYR A 47 -11.62 1.89 17.22
C TYR A 47 -11.19 3.26 16.71
N GLU A 48 -11.54 3.56 15.45
CA GLU A 48 -11.37 4.92 14.92
C GLU A 48 -12.28 5.87 15.72
N GLY A 49 -11.67 6.79 16.46
CA GLY A 49 -12.38 7.84 17.22
C GLY A 49 -12.10 7.92 18.70
N GLU A 50 -11.50 6.90 19.30
CA GLU A 50 -11.03 6.97 20.68
C GLU A 50 -9.52 7.11 20.77
N THR A 51 -9.07 8.04 21.61
CA THR A 51 -7.66 8.19 21.98
C THR A 51 -7.07 6.83 22.30
N SER A 52 -6.06 6.43 21.57
CA SER A 52 -5.40 5.14 21.70
C SER A 52 -5.11 4.80 23.17
N VAL A 53 -5.93 3.96 23.74
CA VAL A 53 -5.53 3.25 24.95
C VAL A 53 -4.42 2.32 24.46
N ALA A 54 -3.19 2.64 24.80
CA ALA A 54 -2.06 1.79 24.49
C ALA A 54 -2.38 0.38 24.98
N PRO A 55 -2.13 -0.68 24.19
CA PRO A 55 -2.39 -2.04 24.64
C PRO A 55 -1.72 -2.21 25.99
N ILE A 56 -2.51 -2.61 26.99
CA ILE A 56 -2.01 -2.87 28.35
C ILE A 56 -1.21 -4.18 28.25
N TYR A 57 -0.02 -4.09 27.71
CA TYR A 57 0.98 -5.12 27.96
C TYR A 57 1.39 -4.97 29.41
N HIS A 58 0.95 -5.89 30.27
CA HIS A 58 1.48 -6.07 31.60
C HIS A 58 2.94 -6.53 31.55
N THR A 59 3.78 -5.77 30.90
CA THR A 59 5.22 -5.83 31.14
C THR A 59 5.50 -4.76 32.19
N GLY A 60 5.80 -5.18 33.40
CA GLY A 60 6.17 -4.30 34.51
C GLY A 60 7.45 -3.46 34.27
N MET A 61 7.84 -3.27 33.04
CA MET A 61 8.86 -2.32 32.61
C MET A 61 8.20 -0.99 32.25
N LYS A 62 8.04 -0.12 33.23
CA LYS A 62 7.89 1.30 32.98
C LYS A 62 9.07 1.73 32.10
N ARG A 63 8.79 2.13 30.84
CA ARG A 63 9.84 2.78 30.01
C ARG A 63 10.40 3.94 30.83
N LYS A 64 11.71 3.95 31.07
CA LYS A 64 12.38 5.14 31.60
C LYS A 64 12.17 6.24 30.56
N VAL A 65 11.34 7.21 30.88
CA VAL A 65 11.21 8.42 30.09
C VAL A 65 12.28 9.35 30.62
N ASN A 66 13.29 9.64 29.81
CA ASN A 66 14.25 10.67 30.13
C ASN A 66 13.54 12.02 29.97
N LEU A 67 13.36 12.71 31.06
CA LEU A 67 12.79 14.07 31.11
C LEU A 67 13.92 15.03 31.35
N GLU A 68 13.91 16.16 30.66
CA GLU A 68 14.79 17.29 30.89
C GLU A 68 13.91 18.49 31.21
N TYR A 69 14.36 19.28 32.15
CA TYR A 69 13.69 20.52 32.51
C TYR A 69 13.93 21.59 31.44
N ASN A 70 12.85 22.13 30.89
CA ASN A 70 12.89 23.22 29.94
C ASN A 70 12.70 24.56 30.70
N PRO A 71 13.76 25.38 30.84
CA PRO A 71 13.68 26.65 31.60
C PRO A 71 12.82 27.72 30.93
N PHE A 72 12.42 27.52 29.64
CA PHE A 72 11.61 28.49 28.92
C PHE A 72 10.10 28.22 29.10
N THR A 73 9.71 26.95 29.33
CA THR A 73 8.31 26.55 29.52
C THR A 73 7.98 26.22 30.98
N ASP A 74 9.00 26.17 31.85
CA ASP A 74 8.90 25.71 33.25
C ASP A 74 8.31 24.29 33.39
N GLU A 75 8.50 23.44 32.37
CA GLU A 75 7.99 22.09 32.31
C GLU A 75 9.10 21.06 32.09
N MET A 76 8.82 19.81 32.52
CA MET A 76 9.67 18.67 32.23
C MET A 76 9.34 18.13 30.84
N GLU A 77 10.21 18.35 29.90
CA GLU A 77 10.06 17.89 28.53
C GLU A 77 10.73 16.52 28.32
N LYS A 78 10.12 15.72 27.45
CA LYS A 78 10.66 14.43 27.07
C LYS A 78 11.87 14.60 26.17
N LEU A 79 13.05 14.25 26.67
CA LEU A 79 14.25 14.13 25.83
C LEU A 79 14.04 13.08 24.75
N ARG A 80 14.10 13.50 23.50
CA ARG A 80 14.17 12.58 22.35
C ARG A 80 15.64 12.20 22.14
N THR A 81 15.96 10.95 22.43
CA THR A 81 17.28 10.40 22.10
C THR A 81 17.41 10.18 20.59
N VAL A 82 18.64 10.07 20.09
CA VAL A 82 18.92 9.68 18.69
C VAL A 82 18.25 8.34 18.37
N GLU A 83 18.29 7.39 19.28
CA GLU A 83 17.62 6.09 19.15
C GLU A 83 16.08 6.21 19.02
N ASP A 84 15.46 7.15 19.74
CA ASP A 84 14.02 7.43 19.62
C ASP A 84 13.69 8.04 18.25
N ALA A 85 14.55 8.91 17.72
CA ALA A 85 14.39 9.50 16.39
C ALA A 85 14.52 8.42 15.29
N GLU A 86 15.53 7.55 15.37
CA GLU A 86 15.72 6.44 14.42
C GLU A 86 14.56 5.45 14.47
N ARG A 87 14.09 5.07 15.66
CA ARG A 87 12.93 4.21 15.84
C ARG A 87 11.67 4.83 15.25
N SER A 88 11.45 6.12 15.47
CA SER A 88 10.34 6.88 14.91
C SER A 88 10.39 6.90 13.38
N ALA A 89 11.57 7.16 12.80
CA ALA A 89 11.78 7.14 11.36
C ALA A 89 11.50 5.76 10.77
N LYS A 90 12.01 4.68 11.38
CA LYS A 90 11.75 3.29 10.98
C LYS A 90 10.26 2.94 11.06
N ASN A 91 9.57 3.34 12.13
CA ASN A 91 8.15 3.10 12.28
C ASN A 91 7.33 3.86 11.23
N SER A 92 7.71 5.11 10.94
CA SER A 92 7.11 5.93 9.90
C SER A 92 7.30 5.33 8.50
N LEU A 93 8.50 4.81 8.19
CA LEU A 93 8.78 4.08 6.95
C LEU A 93 7.91 2.83 6.81
N ASN A 94 7.85 2.01 7.86
CA ASN A 94 7.06 0.78 7.86
C ASN A 94 5.56 1.08 7.69
N ARG A 95 5.04 2.11 8.36
CA ARG A 95 3.64 2.56 8.19
C ARG A 95 3.37 2.99 6.75
N THR A 96 4.28 3.75 6.14
CA THR A 96 4.16 4.18 4.74
C THR A 96 4.10 2.96 3.81
N LYS A 97 5.01 1.98 3.98
CA LYS A 97 5.02 0.74 3.19
C LYS A 97 3.72 -0.06 3.35
N GLN A 98 3.23 -0.19 4.58
CA GLN A 98 1.97 -0.91 4.86
C GLN A 98 0.77 -0.22 4.19
N ASN A 99 0.68 1.11 4.24
CA ASN A 99 -0.40 1.85 3.59
C ASN A 99 -0.36 1.69 2.07
N ILE A 100 0.82 1.79 1.46
CA ILE A 100 0.96 1.60 0.02
C ILE A 100 0.61 0.16 -0.37
N TYR A 101 1.10 -0.83 0.38
CA TYR A 101 0.76 -2.23 0.19
C TYR A 101 -0.76 -2.45 0.27
N LYS A 102 -1.41 -1.84 1.25
CA LYS A 102 -2.86 -1.88 1.44
C LYS A 102 -3.59 -1.29 0.22
N PHE A 103 -3.28 -0.05 -0.16
CA PHE A 103 -3.97 0.64 -1.24
C PHE A 103 -3.66 0.10 -2.63
N SER A 104 -2.47 -0.45 -2.84
CA SER A 104 -2.10 -1.08 -4.12
C SER A 104 -2.89 -2.36 -4.44
N ARG A 105 -3.69 -2.86 -3.50
CA ARG A 105 -4.57 -4.02 -3.65
C ARG A 105 -6.06 -3.66 -3.77
N GLN A 106 -6.37 -2.36 -3.73
CA GLN A 106 -7.73 -1.84 -3.70
C GLN A 106 -8.25 -1.38 -5.07
N ALA A 107 -7.60 -1.81 -6.16
CA ALA A 107 -8.08 -1.57 -7.50
C ALA A 107 -7.47 -2.56 -8.50
N ASP A 108 -8.18 -2.79 -9.61
CA ASP A 108 -7.66 -3.50 -10.77
C ASP A 108 -6.85 -2.52 -11.63
N TRP A 109 -5.58 -2.39 -11.27
CA TRP A 109 -4.67 -1.44 -11.89
C TRP A 109 -4.42 -1.80 -13.36
N GLU A 110 -4.53 -0.79 -14.24
CA GLU A 110 -4.36 -0.97 -15.68
C GLU A 110 -2.94 -0.65 -16.16
N TYR A 111 -2.34 0.41 -15.60
CA TYR A 111 -1.02 0.86 -16.03
C TYR A 111 -0.11 1.17 -14.86
N PHE A 112 1.18 0.76 -15.01
CA PHE A 112 2.29 1.39 -14.29
C PHE A 112 2.69 2.66 -15.02
N ILE A 113 2.91 3.75 -14.30
CA ILE A 113 3.31 5.04 -14.85
C ILE A 113 4.60 5.55 -14.24
N THR A 114 5.40 6.24 -15.04
CA THR A 114 6.49 7.10 -14.57
C THR A 114 6.31 8.48 -15.17
N LEU A 115 6.34 9.51 -14.33
CA LEU A 115 6.23 10.91 -14.72
C LEU A 115 7.54 11.62 -14.36
N THR A 116 8.18 12.20 -15.36
CA THR A 116 9.43 12.94 -15.22
C THR A 116 9.18 14.43 -15.44
N PHE A 117 9.86 15.28 -14.72
CA PHE A 117 9.76 16.73 -14.84
C PHE A 117 10.91 17.29 -15.69
N ASP A 118 10.57 18.15 -16.62
CA ASP A 118 11.50 18.88 -17.49
C ASP A 118 11.89 20.19 -16.81
N GLY A 119 13.19 20.38 -16.55
CA GLY A 119 13.72 21.57 -15.88
C GLY A 119 13.44 22.89 -16.58
N SER A 120 13.10 22.87 -17.89
CA SER A 120 12.66 24.08 -18.62
C SER A 120 11.23 24.48 -18.33
N LYS A 121 10.42 23.61 -17.71
CA LYS A 121 8.98 23.80 -17.47
C LYS A 121 8.61 23.84 -16.00
N VAL A 122 9.37 23.18 -15.15
CA VAL A 122 9.13 23.02 -13.72
C VAL A 122 10.48 22.98 -13.00
N ASN A 123 10.59 23.63 -11.86
CA ASN A 123 11.75 23.40 -11.02
C ASN A 123 11.72 21.97 -10.48
N ARG A 124 12.36 21.05 -11.21
CA ARG A 124 12.34 19.62 -10.91
C ARG A 124 13.04 19.23 -9.60
N TYR A 125 13.70 20.18 -8.95
CA TYR A 125 14.35 20.02 -7.66
C TYR A 125 13.45 20.48 -6.49
N ASP A 126 12.36 21.21 -6.79
CA ASP A 126 11.37 21.62 -5.82
C ASP A 126 10.28 20.56 -5.68
N PHE A 127 10.22 19.93 -4.49
CA PHE A 127 9.25 18.90 -4.19
C PHE A 127 7.81 19.39 -4.29
N ASP A 128 7.54 20.56 -3.68
CA ASP A 128 6.17 21.07 -3.54
C ASP A 128 5.63 21.53 -4.90
N GLU A 129 6.47 22.15 -5.73
CA GLU A 129 6.10 22.48 -7.10
C GLU A 129 5.81 21.23 -7.93
N CYS A 130 6.72 20.24 -7.92
CA CYS A 130 6.54 18.98 -8.66
C CYS A 130 5.25 18.26 -8.24
N MET A 131 5.03 18.08 -6.93
CA MET A 131 3.84 17.36 -6.43
C MET A 131 2.56 18.17 -6.66
N GLY A 132 2.62 19.50 -6.59
CA GLY A 132 1.53 20.39 -6.93
C GLY A 132 1.11 20.25 -8.40
N LYS A 133 2.07 20.25 -9.33
CA LYS A 133 1.80 20.03 -10.78
C LYS A 133 1.18 18.65 -11.04
N ALA A 134 1.72 17.58 -10.40
CA ALA A 134 1.18 16.23 -10.54
C ALA A 134 -0.25 16.12 -10.01
N ASN A 135 -0.52 16.58 -8.79
CA ASN A 135 -1.87 16.55 -8.23
C ASN A 135 -2.87 17.31 -9.08
N ASN A 136 -2.51 18.50 -9.57
CA ASN A 136 -3.36 19.29 -10.45
C ASN A 136 -3.63 18.57 -11.77
N TRP A 137 -2.63 17.89 -12.33
CA TRP A 137 -2.81 17.10 -13.55
C TRP A 137 -3.77 15.93 -13.32
N PHE A 138 -3.62 15.12 -12.26
CA PHE A 138 -4.54 14.04 -11.95
C PHE A 138 -5.97 14.54 -11.72
N ASN A 139 -6.14 15.63 -10.98
CA ASN A 139 -7.45 16.26 -10.77
C ASN A 139 -8.09 16.72 -12.08
N ASN A 140 -7.30 17.26 -13.01
CA ASN A 140 -7.79 17.66 -14.32
C ASN A 140 -8.17 16.45 -15.20
N GLN A 141 -7.42 15.33 -15.13
CA GLN A 141 -7.82 14.10 -15.81
C GLN A 141 -9.15 13.59 -15.28
N LYS A 142 -9.34 13.54 -13.96
CA LYS A 142 -10.60 13.16 -13.33
C LYS A 142 -11.78 14.04 -13.79
N LYS A 143 -11.59 15.34 -13.82
CA LYS A 143 -12.68 16.27 -14.20
C LYS A 143 -13.06 16.20 -15.66
N ARG A 144 -12.14 15.88 -16.58
CA ARG A 144 -12.30 16.06 -18.01
C ARG A 144 -12.41 14.79 -18.81
N LYS A 145 -11.78 13.71 -18.37
CA LYS A 145 -11.57 12.50 -19.18
C LYS A 145 -11.88 11.19 -18.49
N ALA A 146 -11.65 11.11 -17.18
CA ALA A 146 -11.77 9.88 -16.42
C ALA A 146 -12.31 10.16 -15.01
N PRO A 147 -13.63 10.39 -14.85
CA PRO A 147 -14.22 10.75 -13.55
C PRO A 147 -13.92 9.73 -12.45
N ASP A 148 -13.85 8.47 -12.81
CA ASP A 148 -13.59 7.35 -11.88
C ASP A 148 -12.11 7.02 -11.73
N LEU A 149 -11.21 7.78 -12.36
CA LEU A 149 -9.77 7.54 -12.32
C LEU A 149 -9.28 7.27 -10.90
N LYS A 150 -8.68 6.10 -10.73
CA LYS A 150 -7.93 5.74 -9.54
C LYS A 150 -6.45 5.91 -9.81
N TYR A 151 -5.74 6.45 -8.84
CA TYR A 151 -4.28 6.55 -8.90
C TYR A 151 -3.66 6.36 -7.52
N LEU A 152 -2.49 5.74 -7.51
CA LEU A 152 -1.60 5.65 -6.37
C LEU A 152 -0.18 5.91 -6.87
N PHE A 153 0.50 6.92 -6.33
CA PHE A 153 1.86 7.22 -6.74
C PHE A 153 2.78 7.59 -5.58
N VAL A 154 4.07 7.40 -5.82
CA VAL A 154 5.17 7.67 -4.91
C VAL A 154 6.15 8.60 -5.61
N PRO A 155 6.59 9.71 -4.98
CA PRO A 155 7.71 10.48 -5.47
C PRO A 155 9.01 9.69 -5.26
N GLU A 156 9.95 9.84 -6.18
CA GLU A 156 11.32 9.35 -6.08
C GLU A 156 12.29 10.50 -6.38
N GLN A 157 13.30 10.68 -5.56
CA GLN A 157 14.37 11.62 -5.85
C GLN A 157 15.55 10.87 -6.47
N HIS A 158 15.95 11.27 -7.66
CA HIS A 158 17.11 10.73 -8.34
C HIS A 158 18.42 11.24 -7.70
N LYS A 159 19.52 10.60 -8.04
CA LYS A 159 20.86 10.96 -7.50
C LYS A 159 21.29 12.38 -7.83
N ASP A 160 20.78 12.97 -8.91
CA ASP A 160 20.98 14.37 -9.29
C ASP A 160 20.07 15.35 -8.54
N GLY A 161 19.22 14.84 -7.64
CA GLY A 161 18.28 15.62 -6.84
C GLY A 161 16.93 15.87 -7.53
N ALA A 162 16.75 15.49 -8.80
CA ALA A 162 15.51 15.71 -9.53
C ALA A 162 14.41 14.76 -9.06
N TRP A 163 13.17 15.27 -8.96
CA TRP A 163 12.02 14.48 -8.59
C TRP A 163 11.40 13.77 -9.80
N HIS A 164 11.00 12.54 -9.56
CA HIS A 164 10.21 11.69 -10.44
C HIS A 164 9.00 11.14 -9.69
N ILE A 165 8.05 10.60 -10.43
CA ILE A 165 6.86 9.97 -9.87
C ILE A 165 6.73 8.59 -10.46
N HIS A 166 6.58 7.58 -9.59
CA HIS A 166 6.23 6.23 -9.97
C HIS A 166 4.86 5.89 -9.39
N GLY A 167 4.00 5.29 -10.22
CA GLY A 167 2.64 5.03 -9.76
C GLY A 167 1.92 4.00 -10.60
N VAL A 168 0.66 3.80 -10.23
CA VAL A 168 -0.32 3.00 -10.95
C VAL A 168 -1.60 3.78 -11.13
N ILE A 169 -2.29 3.52 -12.23
CA ILE A 169 -3.59 4.10 -12.55
C ILE A 169 -4.56 3.04 -13.03
N ALA A 170 -5.84 3.25 -12.75
CA ALA A 170 -6.97 2.44 -13.21
C ALA A 170 -8.18 3.33 -13.51
N ASP A 171 -9.18 2.77 -14.16
CA ASP A 171 -10.40 3.47 -14.61
C ASP A 171 -10.03 4.71 -15.43
N VAL A 172 -9.14 4.49 -16.42
CA VAL A 172 -8.48 5.58 -17.19
C VAL A 172 -9.42 6.32 -18.16
N GLY A 173 -10.65 5.82 -18.38
CA GLY A 173 -11.66 6.46 -19.22
C GLY A 173 -11.13 6.90 -20.58
N GLU A 174 -11.32 8.19 -20.92
CA GLU A 174 -10.89 8.79 -22.19
C GLU A 174 -9.46 9.37 -22.16
N MET A 175 -8.63 8.95 -21.21
CA MET A 175 -7.22 9.37 -21.21
C MET A 175 -6.49 8.88 -22.47
N SER A 176 -5.67 9.73 -23.03
CA SER A 176 -4.97 9.41 -24.31
C SER A 176 -3.56 8.87 -24.06
N PHE A 177 -3.29 7.73 -24.66
CA PHE A 177 -2.01 7.02 -24.60
C PHE A 177 -1.44 6.95 -26.03
N ALA A 178 -0.28 7.56 -26.26
CA ALA A 178 0.43 7.47 -27.54
C ALA A 178 1.48 6.36 -27.48
N ASP A 179 1.51 5.48 -28.45
CA ASP A 179 2.56 4.47 -28.59
C ASP A 179 3.93 5.16 -28.76
N SER A 180 4.88 4.85 -27.91
CA SER A 180 6.22 5.44 -27.94
C SER A 180 7.16 4.79 -28.96
N GLY A 181 6.75 3.72 -29.65
CA GLY A 181 7.60 2.87 -30.49
C GLY A 181 8.62 2.04 -29.70
N ARG A 182 8.49 1.98 -28.37
CA ARG A 182 9.38 1.25 -27.47
C ARG A 182 8.65 0.13 -26.74
N VAL A 183 9.43 -0.86 -26.29
CA VAL A 183 8.95 -2.01 -25.50
C VAL A 183 9.76 -2.17 -24.23
N ALA A 184 9.13 -2.67 -23.18
CA ALA A 184 9.75 -2.93 -21.89
C ALA A 184 10.18 -4.39 -21.76
N ILE A 185 11.45 -4.62 -21.44
CA ILE A 185 11.99 -5.93 -21.05
C ILE A 185 12.56 -5.79 -19.64
N GLY A 186 11.88 -6.37 -18.67
CA GLY A 186 12.22 -6.15 -17.27
C GLY A 186 12.11 -4.66 -16.91
N GLN A 187 13.22 -4.04 -16.51
CA GLN A 187 13.27 -2.61 -16.16
C GLN A 187 13.86 -1.73 -17.28
N LYS A 188 14.21 -2.30 -18.44
CA LYS A 188 14.85 -1.58 -19.55
C LYS A 188 13.87 -1.35 -20.69
N ALA A 189 14.04 -0.24 -21.39
CA ALA A 189 13.27 0.12 -22.58
C ALA A 189 14.14 -0.04 -23.83
N TYR A 190 13.58 -0.71 -24.84
CA TYR A 190 14.22 -0.97 -26.13
C TYR A 190 13.38 -0.40 -27.27
N ARG A 191 13.97 -0.11 -28.42
CA ARG A 191 13.21 0.16 -29.64
C ARG A 191 12.50 -1.12 -30.07
N ARG A 192 11.25 -1.04 -30.51
CA ARG A 192 10.48 -2.21 -30.93
C ARG A 192 11.15 -2.92 -32.13
N SER A 193 11.78 -2.16 -33.03
CA SER A 193 12.55 -2.69 -34.16
C SER A 193 13.72 -3.60 -33.77
N ASP A 194 14.25 -3.40 -32.55
CA ASP A 194 15.47 -4.07 -32.09
C ASP A 194 15.20 -5.37 -31.33
N VAL A 195 13.93 -5.76 -31.21
CA VAL A 195 13.53 -6.88 -30.35
C VAL A 195 12.49 -7.75 -31.05
N ASN A 196 12.82 -9.00 -31.23
CA ASN A 196 11.98 -9.99 -31.91
C ASN A 196 11.13 -10.78 -30.88
N SER A 197 10.18 -10.13 -30.20
CA SER A 197 9.24 -10.82 -29.31
C SER A 197 8.07 -9.92 -28.84
N GLU A 198 6.99 -10.54 -28.33
CA GLU A 198 5.81 -9.89 -27.74
C GLU A 198 6.14 -9.24 -26.38
N PHE A 199 6.74 -8.07 -26.40
CA PHE A 199 7.03 -7.31 -25.18
C PHE A 199 5.96 -6.27 -24.87
N ALA A 200 5.92 -5.81 -23.60
CA ALA A 200 5.00 -4.76 -23.20
C ALA A 200 5.29 -3.45 -23.93
N THR A 201 4.34 -2.98 -24.70
CA THR A 201 4.40 -1.64 -25.32
C THR A 201 4.51 -0.58 -24.24
N ILE A 202 5.42 0.37 -24.43
CA ILE A 202 5.52 1.58 -23.62
C ILE A 202 4.71 2.67 -24.32
N TYR A 203 3.78 3.26 -23.60
CA TYR A 203 2.98 4.40 -24.03
C TYR A 203 3.48 5.69 -23.37
N ASN A 204 3.22 6.82 -24.02
CA ASN A 204 3.34 8.15 -23.43
C ASN A 204 1.93 8.67 -23.09
N LEU A 205 1.80 9.33 -21.95
CA LEU A 205 0.56 10.00 -21.54
C LEU A 205 0.48 11.35 -22.26
N SER A 206 -0.39 11.45 -23.27
CA SER A 206 -0.45 12.61 -24.18
C SER A 206 -0.80 13.92 -23.47
N GLY A 207 -1.44 13.86 -22.32
CA GLY A 207 -1.80 15.03 -21.51
C GLY A 207 -0.72 15.49 -20.51
N TRP A 208 0.40 14.77 -20.37
CA TRP A 208 1.47 15.17 -19.46
C TRP A 208 2.35 16.24 -20.10
N ARG A 209 2.24 17.48 -19.65
CA ARG A 209 2.92 18.65 -20.25
C ARG A 209 4.22 19.03 -19.56
N PHE A 210 4.49 18.48 -18.39
CA PHE A 210 5.56 18.96 -17.51
C PHE A 210 6.89 18.23 -17.73
N GLY A 211 6.94 17.31 -18.68
CA GLY A 211 8.12 16.55 -19.01
C GLY A 211 7.81 15.28 -19.77
N PHE A 212 8.58 14.23 -19.53
CA PHE A 212 8.41 12.94 -20.16
C PHE A 212 7.51 12.02 -19.32
N SER A 213 6.79 11.14 -19.98
CA SER A 213 5.95 10.15 -19.31
C SER A 213 6.07 8.78 -19.95
N THR A 214 5.98 7.74 -19.14
CA THR A 214 5.80 6.36 -19.62
C THR A 214 4.62 5.72 -18.94
N ALA A 215 3.92 4.86 -19.68
CA ALA A 215 2.89 3.97 -19.17
C ALA A 215 3.06 2.58 -19.75
N THR A 216 3.01 1.55 -18.92
CA THR A 216 3.04 0.14 -19.34
C THR A 216 1.88 -0.59 -18.71
N LYS A 217 1.21 -1.46 -19.47
CA LYS A 217 0.08 -2.25 -18.94
C LYS A 217 0.51 -3.14 -17.78
N VAL A 218 -0.31 -3.20 -16.75
CA VAL A 218 -0.15 -4.15 -15.66
C VAL A 218 -0.50 -5.54 -16.17
N ARG A 219 0.44 -6.48 -16.10
CA ARG A 219 0.24 -7.86 -16.53
C ARG A 219 -0.16 -8.77 -15.37
N ASP A 220 0.31 -8.46 -14.17
CA ASP A 220 0.08 -9.24 -12.97
C ASP A 220 -0.35 -8.30 -11.83
N LYS A 221 -1.65 -8.31 -11.54
CA LYS A 221 -2.25 -7.48 -10.50
C LYS A 221 -1.70 -7.78 -9.10
N TYR A 222 -1.19 -8.99 -8.87
CA TYR A 222 -0.67 -9.39 -7.57
C TYR A 222 0.74 -8.87 -7.30
N LYS A 223 1.49 -8.49 -8.35
CA LYS A 223 2.83 -7.90 -8.22
C LYS A 223 2.84 -6.38 -8.06
N VAL A 224 1.69 -5.71 -8.21
CA VAL A 224 1.61 -4.24 -8.11
C VAL A 224 2.13 -3.73 -6.77
N ALA A 225 1.71 -4.36 -5.67
CA ALA A 225 2.12 -3.95 -4.33
C ALA A 225 3.65 -3.99 -4.14
N SER A 226 4.30 -5.06 -4.60
CA SER A 226 5.76 -5.20 -4.49
C SER A 226 6.49 -4.22 -5.42
N TYR A 227 5.92 -3.92 -6.59
CA TYR A 227 6.49 -2.95 -7.52
C TYR A 227 6.49 -1.53 -6.94
N ILE A 228 5.37 -1.06 -6.42
CA ILE A 228 5.27 0.30 -5.89
C ILE A 228 6.04 0.47 -4.58
N THR A 229 6.02 -0.54 -3.70
CA THR A 229 6.69 -0.44 -2.40
C THR A 229 8.21 -0.39 -2.50
N LYS A 230 8.82 -0.84 -3.62
CA LYS A 230 10.28 -0.74 -3.80
C LYS A 230 10.79 0.72 -3.83
N TYR A 231 9.94 1.67 -4.24
CA TYR A 231 10.29 3.10 -4.27
C TYR A 231 10.24 3.75 -2.88
N ILE A 232 9.75 3.05 -1.86
CA ILE A 232 9.75 3.54 -0.48
C ILE A 232 11.06 3.13 0.19
N THR A 233 12.05 3.95 0.00
CA THR A 233 13.40 3.78 0.55
C THR A 233 13.62 4.60 1.82
N LYS A 234 14.73 4.35 2.52
CA LYS A 234 15.14 5.17 3.64
C LYS A 234 15.44 6.61 3.17
N ASP A 235 16.11 6.75 2.03
CA ASP A 235 16.49 8.04 1.45
C ASP A 235 15.26 8.88 1.09
N LEU A 236 14.20 8.25 0.53
CA LEU A 236 12.92 8.94 0.31
C LEU A 236 12.35 9.49 1.62
N CYS A 237 12.41 8.70 2.70
CA CYS A 237 11.85 9.13 3.98
C CYS A 237 12.62 10.29 4.60
N GLU A 238 13.92 10.37 4.36
CA GLU A 238 14.77 11.48 4.80
C GLU A 238 14.51 12.74 3.96
N SER A 239 14.49 12.61 2.62
CA SER A 239 14.24 13.73 1.71
C SER A 239 12.80 14.29 1.77
N THR A 240 11.85 13.50 2.26
CA THR A 240 10.44 13.89 2.44
C THR A 240 10.03 14.05 3.90
N PHE A 241 10.96 14.39 4.78
CA PHE A 241 10.64 14.64 6.19
C PHE A 241 9.59 15.75 6.33
N GLY A 242 8.51 15.47 7.08
CA GLY A 242 7.37 16.39 7.22
C GLY A 242 6.45 16.49 6.00
N LYS A 243 6.74 15.79 4.90
CA LYS A 243 5.97 15.83 3.66
C LYS A 243 5.27 14.49 3.39
N LYS A 244 4.30 14.50 2.45
CA LYS A 244 3.61 13.29 2.01
C LYS A 244 4.56 12.41 1.18
N ARG A 245 4.61 11.12 1.50
CA ARG A 245 5.46 10.12 0.83
C ARG A 245 4.72 9.31 -0.23
N TYR A 246 3.41 9.40 -0.30
CA TYR A 246 2.58 8.83 -1.35
C TYR A 246 1.30 9.64 -1.53
N TYR A 247 0.71 9.53 -2.68
CA TYR A 247 -0.51 10.23 -3.07
C TYR A 247 -1.48 9.22 -3.66
N ARG A 248 -2.75 9.32 -3.30
CA ARG A 248 -3.80 8.47 -3.84
C ARG A 248 -5.07 9.24 -4.13
N SER A 249 -5.84 8.76 -5.07
CA SER A 249 -7.20 9.25 -5.31
C SER A 249 -8.11 8.86 -4.13
N ARG A 250 -9.12 9.69 -3.85
CA ARG A 250 -10.03 9.48 -2.71
C ARG A 250 -11.03 8.34 -2.91
N ASN A 251 -11.25 7.95 -4.16
CA ASN A 251 -12.18 6.87 -4.54
C ASN A 251 -11.55 5.46 -4.50
N ILE A 252 -10.35 5.31 -4.00
CA ILE A 252 -9.80 4.00 -3.63
C ILE A 252 -10.39 3.64 -2.28
N PRO A 253 -11.17 2.52 -2.18
CA PRO A 253 -11.80 2.13 -0.92
C PRO A 253 -10.77 1.67 0.13
N GLU A 254 -11.19 1.62 1.36
CA GLU A 254 -10.44 0.91 2.41
C GLU A 254 -10.73 -0.60 2.31
N PRO A 255 -9.78 -1.48 2.64
CA PRO A 255 -10.05 -2.92 2.69
C PRO A 255 -11.06 -3.24 3.78
N ILE A 256 -11.76 -4.35 3.59
CA ILE A 256 -12.65 -4.88 4.62
C ILE A 256 -11.78 -5.65 5.62
N GLU A 257 -11.79 -5.21 6.87
CA GLU A 257 -10.99 -5.80 7.93
C GLU A 257 -11.91 -6.29 9.07
N LYS A 258 -11.66 -7.52 9.55
CA LYS A 258 -12.36 -8.08 10.71
C LYS A 258 -11.40 -8.80 11.63
N GLY A 259 -11.62 -8.66 12.95
CA GLY A 259 -10.94 -9.39 13.99
C GLY A 259 -11.81 -10.52 14.53
N PHE A 260 -11.22 -11.65 14.89
CA PHE A 260 -11.87 -12.81 15.48
C PHE A 260 -11.06 -13.27 16.69
N ILE A 261 -11.75 -13.77 17.72
CA ILE A 261 -11.16 -14.62 18.75
C ILE A 261 -11.48 -16.06 18.38
N VAL A 262 -10.44 -16.86 18.15
CA VAL A 262 -10.55 -18.29 17.81
C VAL A 262 -9.70 -19.06 18.78
N GLU A 263 -10.30 -20.06 19.44
CA GLU A 263 -9.58 -20.94 20.34
C GLU A 263 -8.59 -21.84 19.54
N PRO A 264 -7.45 -22.22 20.13
CA PRO A 264 -6.43 -23.02 19.42
C PRO A 264 -6.97 -24.29 18.77
N GLN A 265 -7.91 -24.99 19.44
CA GLN A 265 -8.51 -26.23 18.93
C GLN A 265 -9.43 -26.01 17.72
N ASP A 266 -9.98 -24.80 17.55
CA ASP A 266 -10.93 -24.48 16.48
C ASP A 266 -10.25 -23.82 15.27
N PHE A 267 -8.93 -23.58 15.37
CA PHE A 267 -8.19 -22.81 14.37
C PHE A 267 -8.22 -23.47 12.99
N ASP A 268 -8.00 -24.77 12.89
CA ASP A 268 -7.97 -25.46 11.59
C ASP A 268 -9.35 -25.48 10.93
N SER A 269 -10.41 -25.67 11.70
CA SER A 269 -11.80 -25.58 11.21
C SER A 269 -12.12 -24.17 10.74
N PHE A 270 -11.74 -23.14 11.49
CA PHE A 270 -11.90 -21.75 11.09
C PHE A 270 -11.16 -21.44 9.79
N MET A 271 -9.93 -21.89 9.65
CA MET A 271 -9.14 -21.66 8.44
C MET A 271 -9.75 -22.34 7.21
N THR A 272 -10.20 -23.59 7.36
CA THR A 272 -10.86 -24.33 6.27
C THR A 272 -12.12 -23.62 5.82
N GLU A 273 -12.99 -23.25 6.75
CA GLU A 273 -14.23 -22.53 6.46
C GLU A 273 -13.99 -21.19 5.76
N MET A 274 -12.97 -20.44 6.22
CA MET A 274 -12.58 -19.17 5.59
C MET A 274 -12.09 -19.35 4.15
N VAL A 275 -11.21 -20.32 3.91
CA VAL A 275 -10.65 -20.58 2.58
C VAL A 275 -11.73 -21.05 1.62
N ASP A 276 -12.56 -22.01 2.03
CA ASP A 276 -13.66 -22.56 1.22
C ASP A 276 -14.68 -21.48 0.85
N SER A 277 -15.02 -20.59 1.79
CA SER A 277 -15.99 -19.51 1.56
C SER A 277 -15.52 -18.45 0.56
N PHE A 278 -14.20 -18.32 0.37
CA PHE A 278 -13.63 -17.37 -0.60
C PHE A 278 -13.23 -18.03 -1.93
N GLY A 279 -13.20 -19.36 -2.02
CA GLY A 279 -12.74 -20.07 -3.21
C GLY A 279 -11.32 -19.69 -3.59
N CYS A 280 -10.41 -19.61 -2.63
CA CYS A 280 -9.06 -19.08 -2.81
C CYS A 280 -8.00 -20.10 -2.40
N GLY A 281 -6.89 -20.12 -3.15
CA GLY A 281 -5.70 -20.87 -2.81
C GLY A 281 -4.68 -20.07 -1.98
N MET A 282 -3.97 -20.73 -1.07
CA MET A 282 -2.89 -20.13 -0.31
C MET A 282 -1.67 -19.89 -1.22
N VAL A 283 -1.20 -18.64 -1.30
CA VAL A 283 -0.04 -18.26 -2.11
C VAL A 283 1.24 -18.38 -1.31
N TYR A 284 1.22 -17.90 -0.08
CA TYR A 284 2.38 -18.01 0.81
C TYR A 284 2.01 -17.83 2.27
N GLN A 285 2.89 -18.31 3.16
CA GLN A 285 2.82 -18.12 4.59
C GLN A 285 4.18 -17.63 5.11
N LYS A 286 4.14 -16.73 6.09
CA LYS A 286 5.34 -16.24 6.77
C LYS A 286 5.06 -16.00 8.23
N GLU A 287 5.94 -16.49 9.08
CA GLU A 287 5.96 -16.16 10.50
C GLU A 287 6.98 -15.06 10.80
N VAL A 288 6.61 -14.13 11.63
CA VAL A 288 7.47 -13.05 12.10
C VAL A 288 7.47 -13.08 13.63
N ASN A 289 8.61 -13.40 14.20
CA ASN A 289 8.80 -13.47 15.64
C ASN A 289 9.26 -12.12 16.17
N GLY A 290 8.46 -11.52 17.05
CA GLY A 290 8.81 -10.32 17.82
C GLY A 290 9.20 -10.69 19.25
N LEU A 291 9.70 -9.73 20.01
CA LEU A 291 10.12 -9.96 21.41
C LEU A 291 8.98 -10.44 22.33
N TYR A 292 7.73 -10.04 22.04
CA TYR A 292 6.57 -10.29 22.90
C TYR A 292 5.44 -11.04 22.20
N GLN A 293 5.51 -11.16 20.89
CA GLN A 293 4.43 -11.72 20.08
C GLN A 293 4.96 -12.21 18.75
N SER A 294 4.53 -13.39 18.32
CA SER A 294 4.69 -13.84 16.94
C SER A 294 3.41 -13.55 16.14
N VAL A 295 3.59 -13.32 14.84
CA VAL A 295 2.48 -13.12 13.90
C VAL A 295 2.71 -14.00 12.69
N THR A 296 1.76 -14.88 12.41
CA THR A 296 1.74 -15.66 11.18
C THR A 296 0.87 -14.95 10.15
N TYR A 297 1.47 -14.57 9.03
CA TYR A 297 0.81 -13.99 7.87
C TYR A 297 0.52 -15.08 6.87
N ARG A 298 -0.74 -15.27 6.47
CA ARG A 298 -1.15 -16.14 5.37
C ARG A 298 -1.81 -15.29 4.30
N PHE A 299 -1.37 -15.51 3.07
CA PHE A 299 -1.82 -14.75 1.92
C PHE A 299 -2.51 -15.66 0.92
N TYR A 300 -3.69 -15.26 0.48
CA TYR A 300 -4.57 -16.03 -0.41
C TYR A 300 -4.95 -15.19 -1.62
N GLN A 301 -5.18 -15.86 -2.73
CA GLN A 301 -5.73 -15.27 -3.96
C GLN A 301 -6.76 -16.20 -4.58
N GLU A 302 -7.69 -15.65 -5.34
CA GLU A 302 -8.64 -16.43 -6.12
C GLU A 302 -7.88 -17.43 -6.99
N GLU A 303 -8.34 -18.67 -7.01
CA GLU A 303 -7.82 -19.69 -7.92
C GLU A 303 -8.12 -19.23 -9.35
N ARG A 304 -7.10 -19.15 -10.19
CA ARG A 304 -7.29 -18.88 -11.61
C ARG A 304 -7.95 -20.12 -12.21
N GLU A 305 -9.15 -19.98 -12.77
CA GLU A 305 -9.59 -20.94 -13.77
C GLU A 305 -8.52 -20.96 -14.86
N GLU A 306 -7.77 -22.05 -14.94
CA GLU A 306 -6.93 -22.30 -16.10
C GLU A 306 -7.88 -22.34 -17.30
N LYS A 307 -7.90 -21.27 -18.10
CA LYS A 307 -8.52 -21.35 -19.41
C LYS A 307 -7.73 -22.41 -20.16
N GLU A 308 -8.30 -23.60 -20.25
CA GLU A 308 -7.88 -24.60 -21.23
C GLU A 308 -7.81 -23.85 -22.57
N ASN A 309 -6.59 -23.67 -23.05
CA ASN A 309 -6.36 -23.19 -24.40
C ASN A 309 -6.79 -24.34 -25.33
N GLU A 310 -8.02 -24.28 -25.85
CA GLU A 310 -8.36 -24.95 -27.09
C GLU A 310 -7.75 -24.24 -28.29
#